data_0066131934f9aa453ce60bdaaad83ca6
#
_entry.id   0066131934f9aa453ce60bdaaad83ca6
#
_cell.length_a   1.000
_cell.length_b   1.000
_cell.length_c   1.000
_cell.angle_alpha   90.00
_cell.angle_beta   90.00
_cell.angle_gamma   90.00
#
_symmetry.space_group_name_H-M   'P 1'
#
loop_
_entity.id
_entity.type
_entity.pdbx_description
1 polymer ?
#
loop_
_entity_poly.entity_id
_entity_poly.type
_entity_poly.pdbx_seq_one_letter_code
_entity_poly.pdbx_strand_id
1 'polypeptide(L)'
;MADWSISLYIVATPLRIIVLKVALRYDNGTILITGNVHIPFASLDPRTHSLRAEGLDYQNIIEYLKRSNIEYDDNKVLDLIPSPNISIDETNSQHISLRDYQKKALDNWAKAAKRGSVVLPTGAGKTVIGVKAIEMVNSASIVIVPTIDLMDQWTSVLSKYFPYIRIGNLGGGSDDIQAITVTTYDSAYLRASSLGNKFSLIIFDELHHLAAPGYRSIAERFASPFRLGLTATIEREDNLDKDFPRLVGGGIVFRAHAGDLARDKHLASYEIERRQVEMLPEEIQEYKKNFGVYQVALKKLGVRMNYTGAFKRLIMMSGRNATAREAILARNKAMYIALNSRSKIEELRKILSENKGLKTIIFTQHNKLVFDISDRFLIPFITHKSGKGERQDALNGFREGRYNALVTSKVLDEGVDVPDAELGIIVSGTGSSREFIQRLGRLLRPKPDSNKKAKLIEIISLGTREIGTSIKRTKALNKVEEHDNSSS
;
A
#
# COMPACT_ATOMS: atom_id res chain seq x y z
N MET A 1 -61.20 68.99 35.06
CA MET A 1 -59.90 68.63 34.48
C MET A 1 -59.59 67.19 34.85
N ALA A 2 -59.78 66.26 33.94
CA ALA A 2 -59.55 64.82 34.19
C ALA A 2 -58.18 64.47 33.59
N ASP A 3 -57.32 64.01 34.49
CA ASP A 3 -55.97 63.59 34.20
C ASP A 3 -56.00 62.13 33.73
N TRP A 4 -55.61 61.88 32.46
CA TRP A 4 -55.48 60.53 31.89
C TRP A 4 -54.03 60.15 31.85
N SER A 5 -53.50 59.44 32.86
CA SER A 5 -52.22 58.83 32.84
C SER A 5 -52.34 57.46 32.23
N ILE A 6 -51.77 57.27 30.98
CA ILE A 6 -51.68 56.00 30.34
C ILE A 6 -50.40 55.30 30.83
N SER A 7 -50.55 54.26 31.63
CA SER A 7 -49.46 53.37 32.04
C SER A 7 -49.20 52.37 30.93
N LEU A 8 -48.07 52.53 30.23
CA LEU A 8 -47.59 51.52 29.27
C LEU A 8 -46.94 50.37 30.03
N TYR A 9 -47.63 49.23 30.11
CA TYR A 9 -47.01 48.00 30.55
C TYR A 9 -46.25 47.37 29.39
N ILE A 10 -44.87 47.48 29.38
CA ILE A 10 -44.00 46.72 28.50
C ILE A 10 -43.93 45.29 29.08
N VAL A 11 -44.66 44.39 28.50
CA VAL A 11 -44.52 42.96 28.79
C VAL A 11 -43.27 42.48 28.04
N ALA A 12 -42.14 42.43 28.75
CA ALA A 12 -40.92 41.82 28.26
C ALA A 12 -41.13 40.31 28.14
N THR A 13 -41.53 39.83 26.99
CA THR A 13 -41.43 38.40 26.66
C THR A 13 -39.97 37.98 26.69
N PRO A 14 -39.55 36.96 27.47
CA PRO A 14 -38.20 36.48 27.44
C PRO A 14 -37.93 35.94 26.04
N LEU A 15 -37.01 36.58 25.32
CA LEU A 15 -36.42 36.03 24.11
C LEU A 15 -35.87 34.64 24.49
N ARG A 16 -36.58 33.58 24.19
CA ARG A 16 -36.03 32.25 24.18
C ARG A 16 -34.92 32.27 23.13
N ILE A 17 -33.67 32.36 23.60
CA ILE A 17 -32.52 32.04 22.78
C ILE A 17 -32.70 30.57 22.37
N ILE A 18 -33.22 30.35 21.17
CA ILE A 18 -33.22 29.02 20.56
C ILE A 18 -31.75 28.78 20.24
N VAL A 19 -31.05 28.12 21.16
CA VAL A 19 -29.73 27.54 20.86
C VAL A 19 -30.00 26.47 19.82
N LEU A 20 -29.86 26.83 18.58
CA LEU A 20 -29.93 25.89 17.46
C LEU A 20 -28.76 24.90 17.62
N LYS A 21 -29.09 23.75 18.23
CA LYS A 21 -28.16 22.63 18.35
C LYS A 21 -27.72 22.22 16.95
N VAL A 22 -26.40 22.14 16.72
CA VAL A 22 -25.86 21.67 15.45
C VAL A 22 -26.14 20.16 15.33
N ALA A 23 -26.77 19.73 14.24
CA ALA A 23 -26.99 18.31 14.00
C ALA A 23 -26.15 17.85 12.80
N LEU A 24 -25.50 16.72 13.00
CA LEU A 24 -24.66 16.06 12.01
C LEU A 24 -25.33 14.75 11.57
N ARG A 25 -25.30 14.48 10.28
CA ARG A 25 -25.82 13.24 9.71
C ARG A 25 -24.92 12.76 8.57
N TYR A 26 -24.65 11.47 8.53
CA TYR A 26 -23.99 10.87 7.38
C TYR A 26 -24.98 10.76 6.20
N ASP A 27 -24.53 11.16 5.01
CA ASP A 27 -25.31 11.10 3.80
C ASP A 27 -24.41 10.75 2.59
N ASN A 28 -24.43 9.47 2.20
CA ASN A 28 -23.75 8.95 1.00
C ASN A 28 -22.26 9.34 0.86
N GLY A 29 -21.51 9.29 1.94
CA GLY A 29 -20.07 9.60 1.93
C GLY A 29 -19.75 11.01 2.39
N THR A 30 -20.74 11.79 2.77
CA THR A 30 -20.58 13.16 3.27
C THR A 30 -21.26 13.33 4.62
N ILE A 31 -20.83 14.33 5.38
CA ILE A 31 -21.49 14.78 6.62
C ILE A 31 -22.37 15.97 6.27
N LEU A 32 -23.66 15.80 6.41
CA LEU A 32 -24.65 16.86 6.31
C LEU A 32 -24.71 17.58 7.66
N ILE A 33 -24.59 18.89 7.66
CA ILE A 33 -24.54 19.73 8.83
C ILE A 33 -25.70 20.70 8.79
N THR A 34 -26.54 20.64 9.80
CA THR A 34 -27.70 21.54 9.97
C THR A 34 -27.54 22.35 11.25
N GLY A 35 -27.88 23.64 11.19
CA GLY A 35 -27.70 24.61 12.27
C GLY A 35 -27.00 25.87 11.77
N ASN A 36 -27.08 26.94 12.55
CA ASN A 36 -26.41 28.20 12.21
C ASN A 36 -24.95 28.17 12.75
N VAL A 37 -24.06 27.54 12.00
CA VAL A 37 -22.66 27.38 12.40
C VAL A 37 -21.76 27.50 11.17
N HIS A 38 -20.61 28.14 11.37
CA HIS A 38 -19.53 28.10 10.39
C HIS A 38 -18.58 26.95 10.73
N ILE A 39 -18.35 26.05 9.79
CA ILE A 39 -17.40 24.94 9.93
C ILE A 39 -16.36 25.06 8.81
N PRO A 40 -15.05 25.19 9.13
CA PRO A 40 -14.00 25.46 8.14
C PRO A 40 -13.86 24.38 7.05
N PHE A 41 -14.30 23.16 7.33
CA PHE A 41 -14.18 22.00 6.43
C PHE A 41 -15.43 21.76 5.58
N ALA A 42 -16.48 22.57 5.78
CA ALA A 42 -17.76 22.41 5.11
C ALA A 42 -17.97 23.44 4.02
N SER A 43 -18.66 23.06 2.96
CA SER A 43 -19.11 23.92 1.90
C SER A 43 -20.64 23.89 1.79
N LEU A 44 -21.23 24.99 1.32
CA LEU A 44 -22.67 25.05 1.09
C LEU A 44 -23.01 24.19 -0.14
N ASP A 45 -23.95 23.25 0.04
CA ASP A 45 -24.55 22.51 -1.09
C ASP A 45 -25.75 23.33 -1.60
N PRO A 46 -25.66 23.93 -2.78
CA PRO A 46 -26.73 24.80 -3.30
C PRO A 46 -28.04 24.06 -3.59
N ARG A 47 -28.02 22.72 -3.74
CA ARG A 47 -29.19 21.89 -4.02
C ARG A 47 -30.07 21.68 -2.79
N THR A 48 -29.42 21.59 -1.62
CA THR A 48 -30.10 21.28 -0.34
C THR A 48 -30.06 22.44 0.65
N HIS A 49 -29.41 23.54 0.31
CA HIS A 49 -29.16 24.69 1.18
C HIS A 49 -28.62 24.31 2.56
N SER A 50 -27.78 23.27 2.60
CA SER A 50 -27.18 22.76 3.81
C SER A 50 -25.66 22.74 3.67
N LEU A 51 -24.94 22.80 4.79
CA LEU A 51 -23.50 22.60 4.80
C LEU A 51 -23.16 21.12 4.66
N ARG A 52 -22.15 20.81 3.83
CA ARG A 52 -21.62 19.47 3.65
C ARG A 52 -20.10 19.47 3.80
N ALA A 53 -19.58 18.42 4.45
CA ALA A 53 -18.18 18.09 4.53
C ALA A 53 -17.96 16.66 4.05
N GLU A 54 -16.72 16.28 3.72
CA GLU A 54 -16.39 14.89 3.45
C GLU A 54 -16.55 14.04 4.71
N GLY A 55 -16.86 12.74 4.57
CA GLY A 55 -16.89 11.79 5.69
C GLY A 55 -15.58 11.79 6.49
N LEU A 56 -14.46 11.90 5.78
CA LEU A 56 -13.11 12.06 6.34
C LEU A 56 -13.00 13.13 7.43
N ASP A 57 -13.71 14.24 7.28
CA ASP A 57 -13.62 15.41 8.16
C ASP A 57 -14.48 15.28 9.42
N TYR A 58 -15.19 14.17 9.61
CA TYR A 58 -16.05 13.97 10.77
C TYR A 58 -15.36 14.27 12.11
N GLN A 59 -14.18 13.71 12.35
CA GLN A 59 -13.45 13.96 13.60
C GLN A 59 -12.96 15.41 13.72
N ASN A 60 -12.53 16.01 12.62
CA ASN A 60 -12.12 17.41 12.59
C ASN A 60 -13.30 18.35 12.94
N ILE A 61 -14.51 17.99 12.47
CA ILE A 61 -15.74 18.70 12.80
C ILE A 61 -16.06 18.58 14.29
N ILE A 62 -16.01 17.35 14.83
CA ILE A 62 -16.25 17.10 16.26
C ILE A 62 -15.25 17.87 17.14
N GLU A 63 -13.97 17.83 16.80
CA GLU A 63 -12.95 18.57 17.53
C GLU A 63 -13.16 20.09 17.45
N TYR A 64 -13.54 20.62 16.28
CA TYR A 64 -13.85 22.01 16.11
C TYR A 64 -15.04 22.44 16.97
N LEU A 65 -16.15 21.68 16.94
CA LEU A 65 -17.35 21.99 17.73
C LEU A 65 -17.07 21.95 19.23
N LYS A 66 -16.29 20.96 19.70
CA LYS A 66 -15.85 20.87 21.10
C LYS A 66 -14.99 22.05 21.51
N ARG A 67 -13.98 22.43 20.73
CA ARG A 67 -13.09 23.57 21.01
C ARG A 67 -13.84 24.91 21.00
N SER A 68 -14.88 25.02 20.16
CA SER A 68 -15.72 26.20 20.06
C SER A 68 -16.86 26.21 21.08
N ASN A 69 -16.95 25.20 21.94
CA ASN A 69 -18.02 25.03 22.94
C ASN A 69 -19.43 25.08 22.32
N ILE A 70 -19.60 24.50 21.12
CA ILE A 70 -20.86 24.45 20.39
C ILE A 70 -21.54 23.11 20.69
N GLU A 71 -22.79 23.16 21.14
CA GLU A 71 -23.59 21.95 21.39
C GLU A 71 -23.97 21.29 20.06
N TYR A 72 -23.76 19.97 19.94
CA TYR A 72 -24.05 19.23 18.73
C TYR A 72 -24.69 17.87 19.01
N ASP A 73 -25.32 17.31 17.98
CA ASP A 73 -25.86 15.95 17.93
C ASP A 73 -25.27 15.22 16.71
N ASP A 74 -24.53 14.16 16.95
CA ASP A 74 -23.89 13.35 15.92
C ASP A 74 -24.37 11.89 15.89
N ASN A 75 -25.46 11.58 16.61
CA ASN A 75 -26.02 10.22 16.72
C ASN A 75 -26.39 9.58 15.36
N LYS A 76 -26.55 10.39 14.31
CA LYS A 76 -26.89 9.95 12.95
C LYS A 76 -25.68 9.92 11.99
N VAL A 77 -24.47 10.09 12.50
CA VAL A 77 -23.27 10.01 11.66
C VAL A 77 -22.80 8.57 11.54
N LEU A 78 -22.51 7.93 12.66
CA LEU A 78 -22.06 6.54 12.67
C LEU A 78 -23.27 5.60 12.91
N ASP A 79 -23.41 4.64 12.00
CA ASP A 79 -24.38 3.54 12.09
C ASP A 79 -23.60 2.25 12.04
N LEU A 80 -22.86 2.00 13.14
CA LEU A 80 -21.86 0.95 13.22
C LEU A 80 -22.49 -0.43 13.23
N ILE A 81 -21.86 -1.37 12.53
CA ILE A 81 -22.11 -2.79 12.73
C ILE A 81 -21.83 -3.12 14.21
N PRO A 82 -22.63 -4.00 14.85
CA PRO A 82 -22.39 -4.39 16.23
C PRO A 82 -20.94 -4.81 16.48
N SER A 83 -20.39 -4.39 17.61
CA SER A 83 -18.99 -4.66 17.97
C SER A 83 -18.69 -6.16 17.99
N PRO A 84 -17.49 -6.60 17.60
CA PRO A 84 -17.14 -8.01 17.56
C PRO A 84 -17.00 -8.64 18.96
N ASN A 85 -17.01 -7.84 20.04
CA ASN A 85 -16.86 -8.27 21.43
C ASN A 85 -15.63 -9.18 21.61
N ILE A 86 -14.47 -8.67 21.21
CA ILE A 86 -13.19 -9.35 21.40
C ILE A 86 -12.92 -9.44 22.89
N SER A 87 -13.15 -10.61 23.49
CA SER A 87 -12.77 -10.87 24.87
C SER A 87 -11.28 -11.19 24.90
N ILE A 88 -10.54 -10.39 25.65
CA ILE A 88 -9.12 -10.67 25.98
C ILE A 88 -9.15 -11.71 27.11
N ASP A 89 -9.55 -12.92 26.79
CA ASP A 89 -9.43 -14.03 27.74
C ASP A 89 -8.02 -14.56 27.65
N GLU A 90 -7.22 -14.31 28.65
CA GLU A 90 -5.80 -14.68 28.75
C GLU A 90 -5.56 -16.18 28.59
N THR A 91 -6.59 -17.01 28.76
CA THR A 91 -6.51 -18.47 28.70
C THR A 91 -6.70 -19.08 27.31
N ASN A 92 -7.30 -18.35 26.33
CA ASN A 92 -7.64 -18.88 25.01
C ASN A 92 -7.09 -18.11 23.82
N SER A 93 -6.52 -16.92 24.03
CA SER A 93 -5.89 -16.18 22.92
C SER A 93 -4.49 -16.75 22.67
N GLN A 94 -4.21 -17.14 21.44
CA GLN A 94 -2.83 -17.33 20.99
C GLN A 94 -2.15 -15.95 21.14
N HIS A 95 -1.45 -15.73 22.28
CA HIS A 95 -0.77 -14.48 22.54
C HIS A 95 0.19 -14.17 21.40
N ILE A 96 -0.14 -13.17 20.57
CA ILE A 96 0.86 -12.60 19.68
C ILE A 96 1.87 -11.88 20.55
N SER A 97 3.05 -12.46 20.70
CA SER A 97 4.17 -11.73 21.25
C SER A 97 4.58 -10.64 20.27
N LEU A 98 4.27 -9.39 20.61
CA LEU A 98 4.71 -8.24 19.82
C LEU A 98 6.21 -8.03 20.00
N ARG A 99 6.90 -7.81 18.90
CA ARG A 99 8.28 -7.32 18.93
C ARG A 99 8.30 -5.87 19.42
N ASP A 100 9.40 -5.43 20.01
CA ASP A 100 9.48 -4.09 20.62
C ASP A 100 9.11 -2.96 19.67
N TYR A 101 9.55 -3.02 18.43
CA TYR A 101 9.19 -2.01 17.42
C TYR A 101 7.71 -2.03 17.05
N GLN A 102 7.06 -3.21 17.06
CA GLN A 102 5.61 -3.32 16.80
C GLN A 102 4.81 -2.71 17.96
N LYS A 103 5.25 -2.95 19.19
CA LYS A 103 4.68 -2.31 20.38
C LYS A 103 4.82 -0.80 20.31
N LYS A 104 6.03 -0.28 20.02
CA LYS A 104 6.26 1.15 19.83
C LYS A 104 5.37 1.74 18.73
N ALA A 105 5.18 1.03 17.61
CA ALA A 105 4.33 1.48 16.52
C ALA A 105 2.86 1.64 16.96
N LEU A 106 2.33 0.67 17.71
CA LEU A 106 0.98 0.70 18.26
C LEU A 106 0.81 1.78 19.33
N ASP A 107 1.79 1.93 20.24
CA ASP A 107 1.78 2.96 21.28
C ASP A 107 1.78 4.36 20.65
N ASN A 108 2.60 4.58 19.62
CA ASN A 108 2.64 5.86 18.91
C ASN A 108 1.32 6.14 18.16
N TRP A 109 0.73 5.13 17.52
CA TRP A 109 -0.55 5.24 16.87
C TRP A 109 -1.67 5.56 17.88
N ALA A 110 -1.66 4.92 19.04
CA ALA A 110 -2.60 5.22 20.12
C ALA A 110 -2.46 6.67 20.62
N LYS A 111 -1.23 7.15 20.84
CA LYS A 111 -0.94 8.54 21.22
C LYS A 111 -1.36 9.56 20.16
N ALA A 112 -1.35 9.16 18.87
CA ALA A 112 -1.82 9.97 17.75
C ALA A 112 -3.35 9.85 17.53
N ALA A 113 -4.13 9.68 18.60
CA ALA A 113 -5.59 9.51 18.57
C ALA A 113 -6.05 8.37 17.65
N LYS A 114 -5.24 7.33 17.51
CA LYS A 114 -5.46 6.17 16.62
C LYS A 114 -5.60 6.56 15.14
N ARG A 115 -4.79 7.54 14.69
CA ARG A 115 -4.76 8.02 13.31
C ARG A 115 -3.32 8.17 12.82
N GLY A 116 -3.04 7.72 11.60
CA GLY A 116 -1.73 7.86 10.98
C GLY A 116 -1.21 6.61 10.31
N SER A 117 0.02 6.68 9.83
CA SER A 117 0.65 5.64 9.02
C SER A 117 1.82 4.98 9.75
N VAL A 118 1.95 3.66 9.59
CA VAL A 118 3.09 2.86 10.01
C VAL A 118 3.85 2.39 8.78
N VAL A 119 5.13 2.74 8.69
CA VAL A 119 6.01 2.40 7.57
C VAL A 119 7.01 1.33 8.03
N LEU A 120 6.82 0.11 7.55
CA LEU A 120 7.63 -1.04 7.92
C LEU A 120 7.98 -1.88 6.70
N PRO A 121 9.19 -2.41 6.58
CA PRO A 121 9.56 -3.27 5.46
C PRO A 121 8.66 -4.51 5.37
N THR A 122 8.64 -5.12 4.20
CA THR A 122 7.93 -6.40 4.00
C THR A 122 8.55 -7.47 4.92
N GLY A 123 7.71 -8.32 5.51
CA GLY A 123 8.19 -9.34 6.47
C GLY A 123 8.32 -8.85 7.92
N ALA A 124 8.21 -7.55 8.19
CA ALA A 124 8.27 -6.99 9.55
C ALA A 124 6.94 -7.15 10.35
N GLY A 125 5.94 -7.84 9.80
CA GLY A 125 4.69 -8.12 10.52
C GLY A 125 3.72 -6.96 10.59
N LYS A 126 3.55 -6.20 9.50
CA LYS A 126 2.51 -5.16 9.36
C LYS A 126 1.11 -5.69 9.69
N THR A 127 0.79 -6.90 9.22
CA THR A 127 -0.50 -7.55 9.48
C THR A 127 -0.75 -7.76 10.99
N VAL A 128 0.31 -8.09 11.75
CA VAL A 128 0.23 -8.24 13.21
C VAL A 128 -0.15 -6.92 13.89
N ILE A 129 0.41 -5.80 13.41
CA ILE A 129 0.04 -4.46 13.90
C ILE A 129 -1.43 -4.17 13.61
N GLY A 130 -1.93 -4.51 12.41
CA GLY A 130 -3.33 -4.32 12.06
C GLY A 130 -4.27 -5.18 12.91
N VAL A 131 -3.92 -6.44 13.16
CA VAL A 131 -4.70 -7.32 14.07
C VAL A 131 -4.77 -6.73 15.48
N LYS A 132 -3.65 -6.25 16.01
CA LYS A 132 -3.61 -5.62 17.33
C LYS A 132 -4.30 -4.27 17.38
N ALA A 133 -4.32 -3.53 16.28
CA ALA A 133 -5.13 -2.30 16.17
C ALA A 133 -6.63 -2.60 16.23
N ILE A 134 -7.10 -3.68 15.58
CA ILE A 134 -8.49 -4.16 15.66
C ILE A 134 -8.83 -4.56 17.10
N GLU A 135 -7.98 -5.33 17.76
CA GLU A 135 -8.15 -5.73 19.17
C GLU A 135 -8.21 -4.49 20.08
N MET A 136 -7.31 -3.52 19.90
CA MET A 136 -7.24 -2.29 20.70
C MET A 136 -8.47 -1.38 20.52
N VAL A 137 -9.08 -1.37 19.33
CA VAL A 137 -10.29 -0.59 19.05
C VAL A 137 -11.54 -1.33 19.53
N ASN A 138 -11.56 -2.65 19.40
CA ASN A 138 -12.66 -3.55 19.76
C ASN A 138 -14.04 -3.06 19.30
N SER A 139 -14.11 -2.66 18.05
CA SER A 139 -15.32 -2.16 17.38
C SER A 139 -15.31 -2.55 15.92
N ALA A 140 -16.43 -2.30 15.22
CA ALA A 140 -16.52 -2.60 13.79
C ALA A 140 -15.32 -2.07 13.01
N SER A 141 -14.63 -2.95 12.30
CA SER A 141 -13.34 -2.67 11.64
C SER A 141 -13.32 -3.20 10.21
N ILE A 142 -12.78 -2.40 9.29
CA ILE A 142 -12.61 -2.80 7.89
C ILE A 142 -11.15 -2.70 7.48
N VAL A 143 -10.65 -3.76 6.83
CA VAL A 143 -9.29 -3.83 6.26
C VAL A 143 -9.37 -3.79 4.75
N ILE A 144 -8.69 -2.84 4.12
CA ILE A 144 -8.68 -2.63 2.68
C ILE A 144 -7.33 -3.05 2.11
N VAL A 145 -7.37 -3.97 1.15
CA VAL A 145 -6.17 -4.61 0.57
C VAL A 145 -6.16 -4.50 -0.96
N PRO A 146 -5.01 -4.57 -1.63
CA PRO A 146 -4.94 -4.40 -3.08
C PRO A 146 -5.41 -5.61 -3.90
N THR A 147 -5.32 -6.82 -3.35
CA THR A 147 -5.58 -8.04 -4.12
C THR A 147 -6.45 -9.04 -3.36
N ILE A 148 -7.12 -9.93 -4.10
CA ILE A 148 -7.91 -11.04 -3.51
C ILE A 148 -7.01 -11.98 -2.72
N ASP A 149 -5.81 -12.28 -3.21
CA ASP A 149 -4.86 -13.14 -2.49
C ASP A 149 -4.50 -12.56 -1.11
N LEU A 150 -4.32 -11.23 -1.02
CA LEU A 150 -4.07 -10.56 0.25
C LEU A 150 -5.32 -10.52 1.13
N MET A 151 -6.51 -10.43 0.54
CA MET A 151 -7.79 -10.54 1.26
C MET A 151 -7.91 -11.93 1.92
N ASP A 152 -7.64 -13.01 1.17
CA ASP A 152 -7.65 -14.38 1.70
C ASP A 152 -6.61 -14.55 2.82
N GLN A 153 -5.42 -13.95 2.67
CA GLN A 153 -4.37 -13.99 3.70
C GLN A 153 -4.79 -13.26 4.98
N TRP A 154 -5.33 -12.05 4.87
CA TRP A 154 -5.83 -11.30 6.03
C TRP A 154 -6.96 -12.04 6.74
N THR A 155 -7.90 -12.61 5.97
CA THR A 155 -9.01 -13.40 6.51
C THR A 155 -8.50 -14.62 7.27
N SER A 156 -7.52 -15.35 6.71
CA SER A 156 -6.90 -16.51 7.38
C SER A 156 -6.21 -16.10 8.69
N VAL A 157 -5.46 -14.99 8.68
CA VAL A 157 -4.80 -14.48 9.88
C VAL A 157 -5.82 -14.06 10.93
N LEU A 158 -6.82 -13.26 10.55
CA LEU A 158 -7.85 -12.79 11.47
C LEU A 158 -8.66 -13.94 12.07
N SER A 159 -9.06 -14.93 11.27
CA SER A 159 -9.78 -16.13 11.75
C SER A 159 -8.94 -16.96 12.73
N LYS A 160 -7.62 -17.00 12.53
CA LYS A 160 -6.71 -17.65 13.47
C LYS A 160 -6.62 -16.91 14.81
N TYR A 161 -6.57 -15.58 14.78
CA TYR A 161 -6.43 -14.77 16.00
C TYR A 161 -7.76 -14.51 16.72
N PHE A 162 -8.86 -14.50 15.98
CA PHE A 162 -10.22 -14.30 16.49
C PHE A 162 -11.10 -15.51 16.13
N PRO A 163 -10.84 -16.72 16.67
CA PRO A 163 -11.47 -17.95 16.23
C PRO A 163 -12.99 -17.99 16.43
N TYR A 164 -13.51 -17.17 17.34
CA TYR A 164 -14.94 -17.09 17.64
C TYR A 164 -15.66 -15.94 16.92
N ILE A 165 -14.93 -15.16 16.12
CA ILE A 165 -15.47 -14.02 15.38
C ILE A 165 -15.54 -14.38 13.90
N ARG A 166 -16.73 -14.26 13.33
CA ARG A 166 -16.89 -14.41 11.88
C ARG A 166 -16.26 -13.24 11.16
N ILE A 167 -15.33 -13.53 10.25
CA ILE A 167 -14.65 -12.52 9.42
C ILE A 167 -15.39 -12.41 8.09
N GLY A 168 -15.83 -11.21 7.77
CA GLY A 168 -16.51 -10.89 6.51
C GLY A 168 -15.52 -10.67 5.36
N ASN A 169 -15.95 -11.02 4.14
CA ASN A 169 -15.19 -10.78 2.91
C ASN A 169 -16.05 -10.05 1.88
N LEU A 170 -15.53 -8.93 1.35
CA LEU A 170 -16.20 -8.15 0.31
C LEU A 170 -15.28 -8.00 -0.90
N GLY A 171 -15.58 -8.72 -1.98
CA GLY A 171 -14.78 -8.77 -3.20
C GLY A 171 -14.50 -10.19 -3.67
N GLY A 172 -14.00 -10.36 -4.89
CA GLY A 172 -13.71 -11.68 -5.44
C GLY A 172 -14.95 -12.58 -5.57
N GLY A 173 -16.15 -12.01 -5.72
CA GLY A 173 -17.42 -12.75 -5.77
C GLY A 173 -18.09 -12.95 -4.41
N SER A 174 -17.47 -12.52 -3.30
CA SER A 174 -18.07 -12.53 -1.97
C SER A 174 -18.70 -11.18 -1.62
N ASP A 175 -19.87 -11.19 -0.97
CA ASP A 175 -20.57 -10.01 -0.43
C ASP A 175 -21.03 -10.31 1.02
N ASP A 176 -20.06 -10.60 1.90
CA ASP A 176 -20.29 -10.90 3.31
C ASP A 176 -19.68 -9.78 4.17
N ILE A 177 -20.52 -9.00 4.83
CA ILE A 177 -20.14 -7.87 5.67
C ILE A 177 -20.37 -8.25 7.14
N GLN A 178 -19.32 -8.22 7.95
CA GLN A 178 -19.31 -8.57 9.36
C GLN A 178 -18.64 -7.47 10.20
N ALA A 179 -18.66 -7.62 11.53
CA ALA A 179 -17.99 -6.68 12.44
C ALA A 179 -16.51 -6.47 12.14
N ILE A 180 -15.83 -7.52 11.63
CA ILE A 180 -14.50 -7.42 11.06
C ILE A 180 -14.62 -7.86 9.61
N THR A 181 -14.37 -6.95 8.67
CA THR A 181 -14.51 -7.20 7.24
C THR A 181 -13.20 -6.92 6.52
N VAL A 182 -12.80 -7.81 5.61
CA VAL A 182 -11.68 -7.58 4.69
C VAL A 182 -12.23 -7.35 3.29
N THR A 183 -11.72 -6.34 2.60
CA THR A 183 -12.20 -5.95 1.27
C THR A 183 -11.06 -5.53 0.36
N THR A 184 -11.25 -5.64 -0.96
CA THR A 184 -10.30 -5.07 -1.92
C THR A 184 -10.53 -3.58 -2.12
N TYR A 185 -9.48 -2.83 -2.58
CA TYR A 185 -9.63 -1.41 -2.95
C TYR A 185 -10.73 -1.20 -3.98
N ASP A 186 -10.87 -2.07 -4.98
CA ASP A 186 -11.93 -1.99 -5.99
C ASP A 186 -13.32 -2.11 -5.37
N SER A 187 -13.54 -3.10 -4.52
CA SER A 187 -14.83 -3.33 -3.86
C SER A 187 -15.15 -2.22 -2.87
N ALA A 188 -14.16 -1.76 -2.09
CA ALA A 188 -14.31 -0.63 -1.17
C ALA A 188 -14.65 0.66 -1.92
N TYR A 189 -14.03 0.91 -3.08
CA TYR A 189 -14.33 2.07 -3.93
C TYR A 189 -15.80 2.08 -4.36
N LEU A 190 -16.30 0.96 -4.86
CA LEU A 190 -17.68 0.83 -5.33
C LEU A 190 -18.71 0.99 -4.19
N ARG A 191 -18.34 0.60 -2.98
CA ARG A 191 -19.23 0.58 -1.81
C ARG A 191 -18.94 1.71 -0.81
N ALA A 192 -18.00 2.62 -1.09
CA ALA A 192 -17.55 3.64 -0.12
C ALA A 192 -18.68 4.49 0.46
N SER A 193 -19.68 4.86 -0.37
CA SER A 193 -20.82 5.67 0.08
C SER A 193 -21.75 4.92 1.05
N SER A 194 -21.96 3.63 0.85
CA SER A 194 -22.87 2.81 1.69
C SER A 194 -22.18 2.27 2.94
N LEU A 195 -20.86 2.07 2.90
CA LEU A 195 -20.09 1.51 4.01
C LEU A 195 -19.42 2.56 4.89
N GLY A 196 -19.36 3.80 4.43
CA GLY A 196 -18.52 4.83 5.02
C GLY A 196 -18.84 5.22 6.45
N ASN A 197 -20.00 4.82 6.99
CA ASN A 197 -20.37 5.05 8.39
C ASN A 197 -20.59 3.75 9.19
N LYS A 198 -20.25 2.58 8.61
CA LYS A 198 -20.49 1.27 9.24
C LYS A 198 -19.34 0.78 10.10
N PHE A 199 -18.15 1.37 9.97
CA PHE A 199 -16.95 0.94 10.65
C PHE A 199 -16.28 2.07 11.41
N SER A 200 -15.88 1.81 12.65
CA SER A 200 -15.14 2.77 13.46
C SER A 200 -13.65 2.80 13.12
N LEU A 201 -13.06 1.67 12.70
CA LEU A 201 -11.67 1.57 12.27
C LEU A 201 -11.59 1.20 10.79
N ILE A 202 -10.81 1.97 10.04
CA ILE A 202 -10.40 1.64 8.67
C ILE A 202 -8.89 1.45 8.61
N ILE A 203 -8.47 0.30 8.08
CA ILE A 203 -7.06 -0.05 7.86
C ILE A 203 -6.80 -0.11 6.36
N PHE A 204 -5.84 0.67 5.89
CA PHE A 204 -5.36 0.65 4.51
C PHE A 204 -4.05 -0.13 4.46
N ASP A 205 -4.10 -1.39 4.03
CA ASP A 205 -2.87 -2.15 3.77
C ASP A 205 -2.34 -1.81 2.39
N GLU A 206 -1.01 -1.78 2.25
CA GLU A 206 -0.30 -1.21 1.11
C GLU A 206 -0.85 0.18 0.74
N LEU A 207 -0.83 1.08 1.73
CA LEU A 207 -1.39 2.44 1.71
C LEU A 207 -1.13 3.22 0.41
N HIS A 208 -0.01 2.93 -0.25
CA HIS A 208 0.36 3.60 -1.48
C HIS A 208 -0.65 3.45 -2.63
N HIS A 209 -1.54 2.44 -2.59
CA HIS A 209 -2.65 2.30 -3.53
C HIS A 209 -3.71 3.38 -3.37
N LEU A 210 -3.90 3.88 -2.15
CA LEU A 210 -4.93 4.87 -1.84
C LEU A 210 -4.79 6.18 -2.62
N ALA A 211 -3.57 6.53 -3.05
CA ALA A 211 -3.33 7.75 -3.83
C ALA A 211 -3.81 7.66 -5.30
N ALA A 212 -4.19 6.48 -5.79
CA ALA A 212 -4.70 6.35 -7.15
C ALA A 212 -6.03 7.11 -7.31
N PRO A 213 -6.24 7.77 -8.47
CA PRO A 213 -7.52 8.40 -8.78
C PRO A 213 -8.67 7.39 -8.60
N GLY A 214 -9.68 7.71 -7.90
CA GLY A 214 -10.76 6.79 -7.54
C GLY A 214 -10.61 6.21 -6.13
N TYR A 215 -9.54 5.49 -5.79
CA TYR A 215 -9.37 4.90 -4.45
C TYR A 215 -9.30 5.94 -3.33
N ARG A 216 -8.81 7.12 -3.62
CA ARG A 216 -8.82 8.29 -2.76
C ARG A 216 -10.21 8.55 -2.15
N SER A 217 -11.26 8.38 -2.96
CA SER A 217 -12.64 8.57 -2.52
C SER A 217 -13.08 7.59 -1.43
N ILE A 218 -12.38 6.47 -1.24
CA ILE A 218 -12.63 5.57 -0.11
C ILE A 218 -12.35 6.33 1.19
N ALA A 219 -11.14 6.89 1.33
CA ALA A 219 -10.78 7.65 2.52
C ALA A 219 -11.67 8.88 2.73
N GLU A 220 -12.03 9.57 1.65
CA GLU A 220 -12.84 10.79 1.68
C GLU A 220 -14.27 10.54 2.14
N ARG A 221 -14.85 9.36 1.80
CA ARG A 221 -16.24 9.02 2.11
C ARG A 221 -16.43 8.33 3.46
N PHE A 222 -15.38 7.71 4.01
CA PHE A 222 -15.50 7.05 5.30
C PHE A 222 -15.44 8.06 6.46
N ALA A 223 -16.43 7.99 7.35
CA ALA A 223 -16.50 8.77 8.60
C ALA A 223 -15.78 8.07 9.77
N SER A 224 -15.06 6.97 9.50
CA SER A 224 -14.34 6.20 10.53
C SER A 224 -13.43 7.09 11.36
N PRO A 225 -13.63 7.17 12.69
CA PRO A 225 -12.83 8.00 13.58
C PRO A 225 -11.39 7.52 13.70
N PHE A 226 -11.15 6.20 13.59
CA PHE A 226 -9.83 5.60 13.70
C PHE A 226 -9.34 5.15 12.33
N ARG A 227 -8.06 5.44 12.03
CA ARG A 227 -7.48 5.21 10.70
C ARG A 227 -6.04 4.76 10.81
N LEU A 228 -5.69 3.66 10.14
CA LEU A 228 -4.35 3.12 10.12
C LEU A 228 -3.90 2.85 8.69
N GLY A 229 -2.84 3.50 8.26
CA GLY A 229 -2.15 3.18 7.01
C GLY A 229 -0.96 2.25 7.27
N LEU A 230 -0.87 1.14 6.54
CA LEU A 230 0.24 0.20 6.60
C LEU A 230 0.94 0.17 5.23
N THR A 231 2.24 0.35 5.18
CA THR A 231 3.00 0.29 3.92
C THR A 231 4.46 -0.05 4.16
N ALA A 232 5.13 -0.59 3.14
CA ALA A 232 6.58 -0.76 3.15
C ALA A 232 7.31 0.50 2.67
N THR A 233 6.68 1.28 1.81
CA THR A 233 7.23 2.51 1.24
C THR A 233 6.11 3.53 1.12
N ILE A 234 6.35 4.75 1.61
CA ILE A 234 5.36 5.82 1.53
C ILE A 234 5.64 6.74 0.34
N GLU A 235 6.90 6.88 -0.02
CA GLU A 235 7.35 7.78 -1.08
C GLU A 235 6.85 7.31 -2.46
N ARG A 236 6.34 8.26 -3.26
CA ARG A 236 5.84 8.01 -4.62
C ARG A 236 6.56 8.90 -5.64
N GLU A 237 6.80 8.38 -6.82
CA GLU A 237 7.42 9.15 -7.92
C GLU A 237 6.50 10.26 -8.44
N ASP A 238 5.20 10.16 -8.23
CA ASP A 238 4.18 11.14 -8.65
C ASP A 238 3.86 12.21 -7.59
N ASN A 239 4.51 12.16 -6.42
CA ASN A 239 4.32 13.04 -5.25
C ASN A 239 2.89 13.05 -4.66
N LEU A 240 2.07 12.06 -4.94
CA LEU A 240 0.73 11.92 -4.36
C LEU A 240 0.77 11.40 -2.90
N ASP A 241 1.92 10.98 -2.42
CA ASP A 241 2.17 10.65 -1.01
C ASP A 241 1.95 11.83 -0.05
N LYS A 242 2.06 13.06 -0.53
CA LYS A 242 1.81 14.28 0.25
C LYS A 242 0.38 14.37 0.79
N ASP A 243 -0.57 13.67 0.18
CA ASP A 243 -1.97 13.63 0.59
C ASP A 243 -2.26 12.57 1.67
N PHE A 244 -1.36 11.61 1.89
CA PHE A 244 -1.58 10.55 2.88
C PHE A 244 -1.88 11.07 4.29
N PRO A 245 -1.17 12.10 4.83
CA PRO A 245 -1.50 12.61 6.16
C PRO A 245 -2.96 13.07 6.28
N ARG A 246 -3.54 13.67 5.23
CA ARG A 246 -4.96 14.02 5.19
C ARG A 246 -5.83 12.77 5.12
N LEU A 247 -5.54 11.84 4.20
CA LEU A 247 -6.38 10.67 3.92
C LEU A 247 -6.44 9.67 5.09
N VAL A 248 -5.34 9.50 5.85
CA VAL A 248 -5.32 8.65 7.04
C VAL A 248 -5.50 9.45 8.34
N GLY A 249 -5.71 10.76 8.24
CA GLY A 249 -5.99 11.66 9.37
C GLY A 249 -4.82 11.88 10.30
N GLY A 250 -3.59 11.62 9.87
CA GLY A 250 -2.36 11.84 10.64
C GLY A 250 -1.11 11.53 9.83
N GLY A 251 0.05 11.97 10.29
CA GLY A 251 1.34 11.73 9.66
C GLY A 251 1.84 10.29 9.84
N ILE A 252 3.14 10.10 9.60
CA ILE A 252 3.82 8.85 9.90
C ILE A 252 4.04 8.78 11.40
N VAL A 253 3.37 7.84 12.08
CA VAL A 253 3.48 7.64 13.54
C VAL A 253 4.65 6.75 13.92
N PHE A 254 5.07 5.88 13.00
CA PHE A 254 6.23 5.02 13.20
C PHE A 254 6.86 4.63 11.85
N ARG A 255 8.19 4.63 11.83
CA ARG A 255 8.98 4.15 10.68
C ARG A 255 10.15 3.31 11.20
N ALA A 256 10.39 2.16 10.57
CA ALA A 256 11.62 1.41 10.74
C ALA A 256 12.13 0.90 9.38
N HIS A 257 13.45 0.81 9.27
CA HIS A 257 14.11 0.42 8.04
C HIS A 257 14.59 -1.04 8.10
N ALA A 258 14.75 -1.66 6.92
CA ALA A 258 15.15 -3.06 6.84
C ALA A 258 16.52 -3.31 7.48
N GLY A 259 17.47 -2.36 7.33
CA GLY A 259 18.80 -2.42 7.91
C GLY A 259 18.79 -2.43 9.43
N ASP A 260 17.96 -1.58 10.05
CA ASP A 260 17.81 -1.49 11.51
C ASP A 260 17.23 -2.79 12.07
N LEU A 261 16.14 -3.25 11.47
CA LEU A 261 15.49 -4.50 11.88
C LEU A 261 16.37 -5.74 11.64
N ALA A 262 17.30 -5.69 10.68
CA ALA A 262 18.28 -6.75 10.45
C ALA A 262 19.41 -6.70 11.51
N ARG A 263 19.89 -5.52 11.91
CA ARG A 263 20.85 -5.34 13.01
C ARG A 263 20.28 -5.87 14.33
N ASP A 264 19.01 -5.59 14.60
CA ASP A 264 18.30 -6.05 15.79
C ASP A 264 17.83 -7.52 15.69
N LYS A 265 18.28 -8.28 14.67
CA LYS A 265 17.89 -9.67 14.38
C LYS A 265 16.38 -9.89 14.18
N HIS A 266 15.63 -8.85 13.90
CA HIS A 266 14.21 -8.93 13.58
C HIS A 266 13.93 -9.30 12.12
N LEU A 267 14.90 -9.04 11.23
CA LEU A 267 14.95 -9.51 9.86
C LEU A 267 16.26 -10.27 9.62
N ALA A 268 16.28 -11.14 8.62
CA ALA A 268 17.51 -11.79 8.20
C ALA A 268 18.47 -10.74 7.60
N SER A 269 19.77 -10.86 7.90
CA SER A 269 20.78 -10.10 7.18
C SER A 269 20.81 -10.50 5.71
N TYR A 270 21.14 -9.57 4.82
CA TYR A 270 21.11 -9.82 3.39
C TYR A 270 22.39 -9.36 2.70
N GLU A 271 22.65 -9.98 1.56
CA GLU A 271 23.75 -9.63 0.64
C GLU A 271 23.19 -9.40 -0.77
N ILE A 272 23.64 -8.35 -1.43
CA ILE A 272 23.26 -8.05 -2.81
C ILE A 272 24.49 -8.22 -3.71
N GLU A 273 24.42 -9.19 -4.61
CA GLU A 273 25.45 -9.46 -5.62
C GLU A 273 24.95 -9.03 -7.00
N ARG A 274 25.84 -8.42 -7.82
CA ARG A 274 25.55 -8.09 -9.22
C ARG A 274 26.40 -8.90 -10.13
N ARG A 275 25.76 -9.68 -10.99
CA ARG A 275 26.37 -10.44 -12.08
C ARG A 275 26.17 -9.69 -13.39
N GLN A 276 27.25 -9.24 -13.99
CA GLN A 276 27.23 -8.52 -15.26
C GLN A 276 27.48 -9.49 -16.41
N VAL A 277 26.62 -9.42 -17.44
CA VAL A 277 26.74 -10.27 -18.63
C VAL A 277 26.84 -9.43 -19.88
N GLU A 278 27.67 -9.87 -20.83
CA GLU A 278 27.73 -9.29 -22.17
C GLU A 278 26.59 -9.87 -23.02
N MET A 279 25.85 -9.00 -23.70
CA MET A 279 24.86 -9.43 -24.68
C MET A 279 25.53 -10.03 -25.92
N LEU A 280 24.81 -10.87 -26.66
CA LEU A 280 25.28 -11.36 -27.93
C LEU A 280 25.51 -10.20 -28.93
N PRO A 281 26.47 -10.32 -29.88
CA PRO A 281 26.76 -9.23 -30.82
C PRO A 281 25.54 -8.70 -31.58
N GLU A 282 24.63 -9.58 -32.02
CA GLU A 282 23.39 -9.20 -32.68
C GLU A 282 22.45 -8.46 -31.74
N GLU A 283 22.36 -8.86 -30.47
CA GLU A 283 21.54 -8.18 -29.46
C GLU A 283 22.07 -6.78 -29.14
N ILE A 284 23.42 -6.63 -29.05
CA ILE A 284 24.09 -5.34 -28.84
C ILE A 284 23.79 -4.40 -30.00
N GLN A 285 23.90 -4.90 -31.23
CA GLN A 285 23.66 -4.10 -32.45
C GLN A 285 22.20 -3.63 -32.49
N GLU A 286 21.26 -4.52 -32.23
CA GLU A 286 19.84 -4.18 -32.24
C GLU A 286 19.48 -3.23 -31.10
N TYR A 287 20.04 -3.44 -29.91
CA TYR A 287 19.90 -2.51 -28.78
C TYR A 287 20.40 -1.11 -29.14
N LYS A 288 21.63 -0.98 -29.64
CA LYS A 288 22.23 0.30 -30.04
C LYS A 288 21.40 1.01 -31.11
N LYS A 289 20.92 0.27 -32.12
CA LYS A 289 20.05 0.80 -33.19
C LYS A 289 18.78 1.43 -32.59
N ASN A 290 18.04 0.68 -31.82
CA ASN A 290 16.77 1.17 -31.23
C ASN A 290 17.00 2.29 -30.20
N PHE A 291 18.05 2.18 -29.39
CA PHE A 291 18.37 3.23 -28.43
C PHE A 291 18.84 4.52 -29.11
N GLY A 292 19.54 4.42 -30.24
CA GLY A 292 19.90 5.56 -31.08
C GLY A 292 18.70 6.28 -31.68
N VAL A 293 17.71 5.53 -32.20
CA VAL A 293 16.44 6.11 -32.68
C VAL A 293 15.74 6.89 -31.55
N TYR A 294 15.68 6.32 -30.35
CA TYR A 294 15.13 7.01 -29.18
C TYR A 294 15.87 8.31 -28.86
N GLN A 295 17.21 8.31 -28.85
CA GLN A 295 18.01 9.51 -28.56
C GLN A 295 17.83 10.62 -29.62
N VAL A 296 17.81 10.24 -30.90
CA VAL A 296 17.60 11.18 -32.01
C VAL A 296 16.20 11.80 -31.93
N ALA A 297 15.19 11.00 -31.65
CA ALA A 297 13.83 11.48 -31.50
C ALA A 297 13.68 12.46 -30.31
N LEU A 298 14.32 12.19 -29.17
CA LEU A 298 14.33 13.11 -28.05
C LEU A 298 14.97 14.46 -28.38
N LYS A 299 16.11 14.44 -29.14
CA LYS A 299 16.74 15.67 -29.62
C LYS A 299 15.83 16.48 -30.54
N LYS A 300 15.18 15.82 -31.49
CA LYS A 300 14.19 16.45 -32.39
C LYS A 300 13.03 17.08 -31.65
N LEU A 301 12.57 16.47 -30.56
CA LEU A 301 11.47 16.96 -29.73
C LEU A 301 11.88 17.99 -28.68
N GLY A 302 13.19 18.27 -28.53
CA GLY A 302 13.69 19.14 -27.46
C GLY A 302 13.42 18.63 -26.05
N VAL A 303 13.17 17.31 -25.87
CA VAL A 303 12.83 16.71 -24.60
C VAL A 303 14.09 16.24 -23.87
N ARG A 304 14.33 16.77 -22.67
CA ARG A 304 15.40 16.32 -21.76
C ARG A 304 14.81 15.39 -20.70
N MET A 305 15.39 14.20 -20.53
CA MET A 305 14.94 13.16 -19.60
C MET A 305 15.59 13.30 -18.20
N ASN A 306 15.78 14.52 -17.72
CA ASN A 306 16.50 14.83 -16.48
C ASN A 306 15.60 15.29 -15.31
N TYR A 307 14.29 15.32 -15.50
CA TYR A 307 13.33 15.70 -14.45
C TYR A 307 12.21 14.70 -14.29
N THR A 308 11.63 14.65 -13.09
CA THR A 308 10.48 13.80 -12.76
C THR A 308 9.28 14.21 -13.63
N GLY A 309 8.68 13.23 -14.34
CA GLY A 309 7.54 13.49 -15.24
C GLY A 309 7.91 13.68 -16.72
N ALA A 310 9.20 13.82 -17.09
CA ALA A 310 9.63 13.94 -18.50
C ALA A 310 9.12 12.77 -19.36
N PHE A 311 9.18 11.55 -18.83
CA PHE A 311 8.68 10.38 -19.53
C PHE A 311 7.14 10.38 -19.66
N LYS A 312 6.42 10.81 -18.63
CA LYS A 312 4.95 10.97 -18.70
C LYS A 312 4.56 12.00 -19.76
N ARG A 313 5.29 13.12 -19.84
CA ARG A 313 5.09 14.12 -20.90
C ARG A 313 5.32 13.52 -22.28
N LEU A 314 6.39 12.73 -22.47
CA LEU A 314 6.66 12.05 -23.74
C LEU A 314 5.51 11.10 -24.13
N ILE A 315 4.98 10.34 -23.17
CA ILE A 315 3.80 9.48 -23.39
C ILE A 315 2.59 10.31 -23.83
N MET A 316 2.29 11.42 -23.15
CA MET A 316 1.17 12.29 -23.55
C MET A 316 1.35 12.87 -24.95
N MET A 317 2.57 13.26 -25.31
CA MET A 317 2.90 13.74 -26.66
C MET A 317 2.71 12.67 -27.72
N SER A 318 2.94 11.39 -27.42
CA SER A 318 2.87 10.28 -28.37
C SER A 318 1.46 10.04 -28.94
N GLY A 319 0.44 10.50 -28.26
CA GLY A 319 -0.93 10.45 -28.75
C GLY A 319 -1.16 11.29 -30.03
N ARG A 320 -0.40 12.39 -30.16
CA ARG A 320 -0.56 13.36 -31.28
C ARG A 320 0.69 13.57 -32.12
N ASN A 321 1.84 13.03 -31.72
CA ASN A 321 3.12 13.24 -32.38
C ASN A 321 3.79 11.90 -32.72
N ALA A 322 3.98 11.66 -34.01
CA ALA A 322 4.56 10.42 -34.52
C ALA A 322 6.01 10.20 -34.04
N THR A 323 6.83 11.26 -33.97
CA THR A 323 8.23 11.17 -33.49
C THR A 323 8.25 10.79 -32.00
N ALA A 324 7.33 11.30 -31.17
CA ALA A 324 7.22 10.91 -29.78
C ALA A 324 6.78 9.45 -29.62
N ARG A 325 5.88 8.97 -30.50
CA ARG A 325 5.46 7.56 -30.53
C ARG A 325 6.61 6.65 -30.93
N GLU A 326 7.35 7.01 -31.97
CA GLU A 326 8.54 6.29 -32.43
C GLU A 326 9.60 6.21 -31.31
N ALA A 327 9.85 7.31 -30.60
CA ALA A 327 10.75 7.36 -29.46
C ALA A 327 10.38 6.33 -28.38
N ILE A 328 9.10 6.26 -28.01
CA ILE A 328 8.63 5.32 -26.99
C ILE A 328 8.78 3.87 -27.46
N LEU A 329 8.38 3.56 -28.69
CA LEU A 329 8.47 2.22 -29.25
C LEU A 329 9.93 1.75 -29.33
N ALA A 330 10.82 2.60 -29.85
CA ALA A 330 12.24 2.31 -29.94
C ALA A 330 12.89 2.10 -28.56
N ARG A 331 12.56 2.96 -27.57
CA ARG A 331 13.00 2.78 -26.19
C ARG A 331 12.53 1.44 -25.62
N ASN A 332 11.24 1.14 -25.77
CA ASN A 332 10.66 -0.09 -25.21
C ASN A 332 11.31 -1.33 -25.86
N LYS A 333 11.57 -1.29 -27.17
CA LYS A 333 12.28 -2.37 -27.87
C LYS A 333 13.72 -2.53 -27.38
N ALA A 334 14.47 -1.45 -27.22
CA ALA A 334 15.82 -1.49 -26.66
C ALA A 334 15.82 -2.08 -25.24
N MET A 335 14.92 -1.61 -24.37
CA MET A 335 14.82 -2.14 -23.01
C MET A 335 14.42 -3.62 -23.00
N TYR A 336 13.53 -4.04 -23.89
CA TYR A 336 13.13 -5.45 -24.01
C TYR A 336 14.31 -6.35 -24.37
N ILE A 337 15.18 -5.94 -25.30
CA ILE A 337 16.38 -6.66 -25.69
C ILE A 337 17.33 -6.83 -24.50
N ALA A 338 17.63 -5.72 -23.81
CA ALA A 338 18.52 -5.74 -22.64
C ALA A 338 18.00 -6.64 -21.51
N LEU A 339 16.70 -6.56 -21.21
CA LEU A 339 16.06 -7.30 -20.13
C LEU A 339 15.95 -8.80 -20.41
N ASN A 340 15.88 -9.22 -21.68
CA ASN A 340 15.64 -10.61 -22.09
C ASN A 340 16.83 -11.20 -22.88
N SER A 341 18.05 -10.69 -22.69
CA SER A 341 19.24 -11.20 -23.36
C SER A 341 19.47 -12.69 -23.04
N ARG A 342 19.88 -13.45 -24.05
CA ARG A 342 20.19 -14.88 -23.95
C ARG A 342 21.34 -15.17 -22.98
N SER A 343 22.30 -14.29 -22.89
CA SER A 343 23.43 -14.41 -21.95
C SER A 343 22.98 -14.43 -20.49
N LYS A 344 21.86 -13.81 -20.16
CA LYS A 344 21.28 -13.87 -18.81
C LYS A 344 20.78 -15.27 -18.44
N ILE A 345 20.28 -16.02 -19.41
CA ILE A 345 19.83 -17.41 -19.19
C ILE A 345 21.03 -18.32 -18.90
N GLU A 346 22.13 -18.11 -19.60
CA GLU A 346 23.38 -18.88 -19.35
C GLU A 346 23.98 -18.53 -17.97
N GLU A 347 23.94 -17.26 -17.59
CA GLU A 347 24.37 -16.85 -16.25
C GLU A 347 23.44 -17.39 -15.16
N LEU A 348 22.12 -17.38 -15.40
CA LEU A 348 21.15 -18.01 -14.50
C LEU A 348 21.47 -19.49 -14.28
N ARG A 349 21.84 -20.23 -15.32
CA ARG A 349 22.26 -21.64 -15.22
C ARG A 349 23.43 -21.79 -14.25
N LYS A 350 24.46 -20.93 -14.38
CA LYS A 350 25.64 -20.96 -13.49
C LYS A 350 25.22 -20.68 -12.04
N ILE A 351 24.43 -19.62 -11.83
CA ILE A 351 23.97 -19.25 -10.49
C ILE A 351 23.19 -20.39 -9.84
N LEU A 352 22.26 -21.04 -10.57
CA LEU A 352 21.51 -22.17 -10.06
C LEU A 352 22.41 -23.37 -9.73
N SER A 353 23.45 -23.62 -10.54
CA SER A 353 24.40 -24.70 -10.26
C SER A 353 25.34 -24.40 -9.08
N GLU A 354 25.74 -23.17 -8.88
CA GLU A 354 26.55 -22.71 -7.75
C GLU A 354 25.78 -22.78 -6.42
N ASN A 355 24.45 -22.65 -6.47
CA ASN A 355 23.56 -22.54 -5.29
C ASN A 355 22.57 -23.72 -5.21
N LYS A 356 23.00 -24.91 -5.57
CA LYS A 356 22.16 -26.12 -5.50
C LYS A 356 21.60 -26.35 -4.11
N GLY A 357 20.32 -26.67 -4.04
CA GLY A 357 19.63 -27.02 -2.78
C GLY A 357 19.06 -25.81 -2.03
N LEU A 358 19.43 -24.56 -2.37
CA LEU A 358 18.82 -23.40 -1.77
C LEU A 358 17.40 -23.14 -2.32
N LYS A 359 16.47 -22.82 -1.44
CA LYS A 359 15.14 -22.36 -1.87
C LYS A 359 15.27 -21.02 -2.59
N THR A 360 15.01 -21.04 -3.90
CA THR A 360 15.31 -19.95 -4.83
C THR A 360 14.04 -19.38 -5.47
N ILE A 361 13.90 -18.04 -5.46
CA ILE A 361 12.86 -17.35 -6.25
C ILE A 361 13.51 -16.55 -7.36
N ILE A 362 13.05 -16.79 -8.59
CA ILE A 362 13.55 -16.12 -9.80
C ILE A 362 12.50 -15.08 -10.24
N PHE A 363 12.91 -13.82 -10.26
CA PHE A 363 12.06 -12.69 -10.64
C PHE A 363 12.35 -12.25 -12.08
N THR A 364 11.29 -12.10 -12.87
CA THR A 364 11.37 -11.55 -14.23
C THR A 364 10.33 -10.43 -14.41
N GLN A 365 10.51 -9.62 -15.47
CA GLN A 365 9.54 -8.58 -15.83
C GLN A 365 8.51 -9.08 -16.86
N HIS A 366 8.89 -10.01 -17.72
CA HIS A 366 8.13 -10.44 -18.89
C HIS A 366 7.75 -11.91 -18.80
N ASN A 367 6.47 -12.24 -19.03
CA ASN A 367 5.99 -13.63 -19.00
C ASN A 367 6.70 -14.55 -19.99
N LYS A 368 7.14 -14.03 -21.16
CA LYS A 368 7.92 -14.83 -22.11
C LYS A 368 9.16 -15.39 -21.45
N LEU A 369 9.89 -14.57 -20.69
CA LEU A 369 11.10 -15.01 -19.99
C LEU A 369 10.77 -16.00 -18.86
N VAL A 370 9.58 -15.88 -18.21
CA VAL A 370 9.11 -16.87 -17.24
C VAL A 370 8.99 -18.23 -17.90
N PHE A 371 8.31 -18.30 -19.05
CA PHE A 371 8.10 -19.56 -19.77
C PHE A 371 9.42 -20.12 -20.30
N ASP A 372 10.30 -19.29 -20.89
CA ASP A 372 11.62 -19.71 -21.37
C ASP A 372 12.49 -20.32 -20.24
N ILE A 373 12.44 -19.76 -19.02
CA ILE A 373 13.12 -20.27 -17.84
C ILE A 373 12.46 -21.58 -17.35
N SER A 374 11.14 -21.58 -17.23
CA SER A 374 10.39 -22.75 -16.80
C SER A 374 10.68 -23.97 -17.69
N ASP A 375 10.58 -23.81 -18.99
CA ASP A 375 10.79 -24.88 -19.97
C ASP A 375 12.24 -25.40 -19.96
N ARG A 376 13.24 -24.49 -19.85
CA ARG A 376 14.66 -24.88 -19.89
C ARG A 376 15.17 -25.54 -18.63
N PHE A 377 14.64 -25.14 -17.48
CA PHE A 377 15.13 -25.58 -16.17
C PHE A 377 14.13 -26.47 -15.43
N LEU A 378 12.97 -26.74 -16.02
CA LEU A 378 11.86 -27.50 -15.41
C LEU A 378 11.47 -26.95 -14.04
N ILE A 379 11.41 -25.62 -13.94
CA ILE A 379 11.05 -24.87 -12.72
C ILE A 379 9.59 -24.47 -12.82
N PRO A 380 8.74 -24.75 -11.81
CA PRO A 380 7.37 -24.29 -11.78
C PRO A 380 7.29 -22.76 -11.80
N PHE A 381 6.23 -22.22 -12.38
CA PHE A 381 6.09 -20.78 -12.55
C PHE A 381 4.76 -20.24 -12.01
N ILE A 382 4.77 -18.95 -11.71
CA ILE A 382 3.58 -18.17 -11.36
C ILE A 382 3.55 -16.88 -12.17
N THR A 383 2.45 -16.67 -12.90
CA THR A 383 2.18 -15.43 -13.64
C THR A 383 0.79 -14.89 -13.29
N HIS A 384 0.45 -13.68 -13.77
CA HIS A 384 -0.90 -13.14 -13.61
C HIS A 384 -1.99 -13.96 -14.33
N LYS A 385 -1.61 -14.85 -15.25
CA LYS A 385 -2.50 -15.74 -15.97
C LYS A 385 -2.68 -17.10 -15.28
N SER A 386 -1.85 -17.41 -14.28
CA SER A 386 -1.96 -18.65 -13.52
C SER A 386 -3.25 -18.66 -12.70
N GLY A 387 -4.04 -19.72 -12.83
CA GLY A 387 -5.26 -19.93 -12.07
C GLY A 387 -5.00 -20.00 -10.55
N LYS A 388 -6.03 -19.76 -9.73
CA LYS A 388 -5.89 -19.79 -8.26
C LYS A 388 -5.37 -21.15 -7.77
N GLY A 389 -5.88 -22.26 -8.33
CA GLY A 389 -5.44 -23.63 -7.99
C GLY A 389 -3.98 -23.90 -8.37
N GLU A 390 -3.58 -23.56 -9.60
CA GLU A 390 -2.20 -23.74 -10.08
C GLU A 390 -1.20 -22.94 -9.24
N ARG A 391 -1.55 -21.70 -8.91
CA ARG A 391 -0.74 -20.83 -8.07
C ARG A 391 -0.55 -21.43 -6.68
N GLN A 392 -1.63 -21.91 -6.08
CA GLN A 392 -1.61 -22.52 -4.75
C GLN A 392 -0.78 -23.80 -4.74
N ASP A 393 -0.89 -24.64 -5.76
CA ASP A 393 -0.11 -25.88 -5.88
C ASP A 393 1.39 -25.60 -6.05
N ALA A 394 1.76 -24.63 -6.90
CA ALA A 394 3.16 -24.21 -7.06
C ALA A 394 3.75 -23.67 -5.75
N LEU A 395 3.01 -22.84 -5.01
CA LEU A 395 3.44 -22.30 -3.73
C LEU A 395 3.55 -23.36 -2.64
N ASN A 396 2.58 -24.28 -2.57
CA ASN A 396 2.60 -25.40 -1.62
C ASN A 396 3.76 -26.33 -1.93
N GLY A 397 3.96 -26.69 -3.20
CA GLY A 397 5.08 -27.55 -3.61
C GLY A 397 6.45 -26.92 -3.30
N PHE A 398 6.57 -25.61 -3.45
CA PHE A 398 7.78 -24.88 -3.03
C PHE A 398 7.91 -24.84 -1.49
N ARG A 399 6.82 -24.65 -0.75
CA ARG A 399 6.81 -24.63 0.72
C ARG A 399 7.21 -25.99 1.29
N GLU A 400 6.67 -27.06 0.75
CA GLU A 400 6.93 -28.45 1.15
C GLU A 400 8.28 -28.99 0.68
N GLY A 401 8.98 -28.26 -0.20
CA GLY A 401 10.28 -28.68 -0.74
C GLY A 401 10.17 -29.69 -1.91
N ARG A 402 8.98 -29.88 -2.49
CA ARG A 402 8.84 -30.60 -3.78
C ARG A 402 9.60 -29.90 -4.90
N TYR A 403 9.68 -28.59 -4.82
CA TYR A 403 10.43 -27.71 -5.71
C TYR A 403 11.39 -26.83 -4.92
N ASN A 404 12.66 -26.75 -5.34
CA ASN A 404 13.64 -25.87 -4.72
C ASN A 404 13.75 -24.52 -5.42
N ALA A 405 13.11 -24.36 -6.57
CA ALA A 405 13.08 -23.08 -7.30
C ALA A 405 11.68 -22.78 -7.80
N LEU A 406 11.36 -21.48 -7.90
CA LEU A 406 10.11 -20.95 -8.44
C LEU A 406 10.43 -19.75 -9.32
N VAL A 407 9.87 -19.68 -10.54
CA VAL A 407 10.01 -18.50 -11.39
C VAL A 407 8.72 -17.71 -11.46
N THR A 408 8.82 -16.39 -11.38
CA THR A 408 7.66 -15.52 -11.36
C THR A 408 7.86 -14.24 -12.17
N SER A 409 6.76 -13.71 -12.71
CA SER A 409 6.68 -12.33 -13.15
C SER A 409 6.28 -11.43 -11.96
N LYS A 410 5.77 -10.25 -12.23
CA LYS A 410 5.37 -9.25 -11.23
C LYS A 410 4.35 -9.70 -10.18
N VAL A 411 3.74 -10.87 -10.35
CA VAL A 411 2.60 -11.34 -9.53
C VAL A 411 2.95 -11.57 -8.06
N LEU A 412 4.21 -11.91 -7.77
CA LEU A 412 4.66 -12.10 -6.38
C LEU A 412 5.14 -10.79 -5.73
N ASP A 413 5.06 -9.67 -6.42
CA ASP A 413 5.50 -8.39 -5.88
C ASP A 413 4.53 -7.88 -4.79
N GLU A 414 3.22 -8.14 -4.93
CA GLU A 414 2.20 -7.70 -4.00
C GLU A 414 1.19 -8.82 -3.66
N GLY A 415 0.87 -8.97 -2.38
CA GLY A 415 -0.30 -9.72 -1.92
C GLY A 415 -0.22 -11.23 -1.86
N VAL A 416 0.85 -11.88 -2.31
CA VAL A 416 0.97 -13.34 -2.25
C VAL A 416 1.85 -13.75 -1.07
N ASP A 417 1.40 -14.69 -0.24
CA ASP A 417 2.23 -15.28 0.81
C ASP A 417 3.27 -16.23 0.20
N VAL A 418 4.40 -15.64 -0.18
CA VAL A 418 5.52 -16.39 -0.74
C VAL A 418 6.23 -17.11 0.39
N PRO A 419 6.47 -18.44 0.25
CA PRO A 419 7.25 -19.19 1.23
C PRO A 419 8.67 -18.65 1.37
N ASP A 420 9.28 -18.90 2.52
CA ASP A 420 10.64 -18.47 2.81
C ASP A 420 11.62 -18.96 1.75
N ALA A 421 12.37 -18.02 1.17
CA ALA A 421 13.43 -18.30 0.22
C ALA A 421 14.79 -17.85 0.78
N GLU A 422 15.85 -18.53 0.37
CA GLU A 422 17.23 -18.26 0.79
C GLU A 422 17.99 -17.47 -0.27
N LEU A 423 17.56 -17.62 -1.53
CA LEU A 423 18.14 -16.96 -2.70
C LEU A 423 17.06 -16.28 -3.53
N GLY A 424 17.23 -15.01 -3.84
CA GLY A 424 16.48 -14.29 -4.86
C GLY A 424 17.34 -14.02 -6.08
N ILE A 425 16.83 -14.25 -7.28
CA ILE A 425 17.52 -13.93 -8.51
C ILE A 425 16.67 -12.98 -9.35
N ILE A 426 17.15 -11.79 -9.64
CA ILE A 426 16.49 -10.85 -10.55
C ILE A 426 17.14 -10.97 -11.93
N VAL A 427 16.48 -11.67 -12.84
CA VAL A 427 16.92 -11.80 -14.23
C VAL A 427 16.56 -10.55 -15.03
N SER A 428 15.37 -10.01 -14.78
CA SER A 428 14.94 -8.72 -15.32
C SER A 428 14.01 -8.02 -14.34
N GLY A 429 14.11 -6.71 -14.22
CA GLY A 429 13.32 -5.95 -13.26
C GLY A 429 13.06 -4.52 -13.70
N THR A 430 11.99 -3.94 -13.17
CA THR A 430 11.68 -2.51 -13.32
C THR A 430 12.65 -1.64 -12.52
N GLY A 431 12.68 -0.34 -12.81
CA GLY A 431 13.42 0.64 -12.02
C GLY A 431 12.77 0.99 -10.69
N SER A 432 11.66 0.36 -10.34
CA SER A 432 10.92 0.63 -9.11
C SER A 432 11.70 0.16 -7.89
N SER A 433 12.12 1.10 -7.06
CA SER A 433 12.73 0.82 -5.76
C SER A 433 11.78 0.07 -4.83
N ARG A 434 10.47 0.34 -4.97
CA ARG A 434 9.42 -0.32 -4.19
C ARG A 434 9.34 -1.81 -4.48
N GLU A 435 9.21 -2.21 -5.76
CA GLU A 435 9.18 -3.63 -6.15
C GLU A 435 10.43 -4.35 -5.66
N PHE A 436 11.59 -3.70 -5.74
CA PHE A 436 12.84 -4.24 -5.24
C PHE A 436 12.82 -4.49 -3.73
N ILE A 437 12.36 -3.50 -2.94
CA ILE A 437 12.26 -3.61 -1.47
C ILE A 437 11.25 -4.68 -1.07
N GLN A 438 10.14 -4.80 -1.79
CA GLN A 438 9.14 -5.84 -1.55
C GLN A 438 9.69 -7.24 -1.82
N ARG A 439 10.44 -7.42 -2.92
CA ARG A 439 11.11 -8.69 -3.25
C ARG A 439 12.13 -9.07 -2.18
N LEU A 440 12.99 -8.13 -1.81
CA LEU A 440 13.98 -8.32 -0.77
C LEU A 440 13.33 -8.70 0.58
N GLY A 441 12.27 -8.01 0.97
CA GLY A 441 11.55 -8.28 2.21
C GLY A 441 10.94 -9.69 2.31
N ARG A 442 10.69 -10.35 1.17
CA ARG A 442 10.23 -11.76 1.13
C ARG A 442 11.37 -12.74 1.42
N LEU A 443 12.61 -12.37 1.10
CA LEU A 443 13.81 -13.15 1.39
C LEU A 443 14.31 -12.92 2.82
N LEU A 444 13.93 -11.80 3.45
CA LEU A 444 14.43 -11.37 4.76
C LEU A 444 13.66 -11.96 5.95
N ARG A 445 12.79 -12.95 5.74
CA ARG A 445 12.07 -13.58 6.85
C ARG A 445 13.06 -14.35 7.74
N PRO A 446 13.16 -14.04 9.04
CA PRO A 446 14.08 -14.72 9.93
C PRO A 446 13.66 -16.18 10.12
N LYS A 447 14.59 -17.11 9.96
CA LYS A 447 14.41 -18.49 10.43
C LYS A 447 14.92 -18.58 11.87
N PRO A 448 14.19 -19.26 12.78
CA PRO A 448 14.53 -19.28 14.23
C PRO A 448 15.95 -19.74 14.56
N ASP A 449 16.60 -20.54 13.69
CA ASP A 449 17.85 -21.21 13.97
C ASP A 449 18.98 -21.00 12.94
N SER A 450 18.87 -20.03 12.03
CA SER A 450 19.91 -19.89 10.99
C SER A 450 20.65 -18.55 11.07
N ASN A 451 21.97 -18.63 11.26
CA ASN A 451 22.94 -17.56 10.95
C ASN A 451 23.05 -17.30 9.41
N LYS A 452 22.14 -17.85 8.60
CA LYS A 452 22.19 -17.72 7.14
C LYS A 452 21.74 -16.34 6.72
N LYS A 453 22.57 -15.69 5.90
CA LYS A 453 22.24 -14.45 5.20
C LYS A 453 21.37 -14.76 3.99
N ALA A 454 20.30 -14.00 3.80
CA ALA A 454 19.55 -14.05 2.54
C ALA A 454 20.38 -13.43 1.41
N LYS A 455 20.43 -14.06 0.25
CA LYS A 455 21.21 -13.58 -0.90
C LYS A 455 20.29 -13.12 -2.03
N LEU A 456 20.56 -11.94 -2.58
CA LEU A 456 19.88 -11.42 -3.77
C LEU A 456 20.89 -11.21 -4.88
N ILE A 457 20.72 -11.89 -6.01
CA ILE A 457 21.59 -11.75 -7.18
C ILE A 457 20.84 -11.03 -8.29
N GLU A 458 21.41 -9.94 -8.80
CA GLU A 458 20.89 -9.22 -9.98
C GLU A 458 21.74 -9.54 -11.20
N ILE A 459 21.12 -10.03 -12.28
CA ILE A 459 21.79 -10.25 -13.57
C ILE A 459 21.56 -9.02 -14.46
N ILE A 460 22.63 -8.36 -14.86
CA ILE A 460 22.60 -7.06 -15.56
C ILE A 460 23.33 -7.15 -16.89
N SER A 461 22.69 -6.71 -17.98
CA SER A 461 23.32 -6.63 -19.29
C SER A 461 24.27 -5.43 -19.38
N LEU A 462 25.54 -5.69 -19.66
CA LEU A 462 26.61 -4.68 -19.84
C LEU A 462 26.30 -3.73 -21.01
N GLY A 463 26.74 -2.48 -20.88
CA GLY A 463 26.56 -1.46 -21.92
C GLY A 463 25.11 -0.98 -22.10
N THR A 464 24.23 -1.31 -21.19
CA THR A 464 22.80 -0.89 -21.19
C THR A 464 22.47 0.06 -20.05
N ARG A 465 21.23 0.60 -20.04
CA ARG A 465 20.73 1.41 -18.93
C ARG A 465 20.35 0.60 -17.68
N GLU A 466 20.42 -0.72 -17.70
CA GLU A 466 20.11 -1.56 -16.55
C GLU A 466 21.01 -1.27 -15.35
N ILE A 467 22.30 -1.01 -15.58
CA ILE A 467 23.26 -0.66 -14.52
C ILE A 467 22.77 0.55 -13.73
N GLY A 468 22.40 1.63 -14.42
CA GLY A 468 21.87 2.83 -13.76
C GLY A 468 20.56 2.58 -13.02
N THR A 469 19.73 1.67 -13.52
CA THR A 469 18.47 1.27 -12.89
C THR A 469 18.73 0.45 -11.62
N SER A 470 19.66 -0.50 -11.66
CA SER A 470 20.08 -1.29 -10.49
C SER A 470 20.67 -0.41 -9.39
N ILE A 471 21.58 0.54 -9.76
CA ILE A 471 22.16 1.48 -8.80
C ILE A 471 21.08 2.34 -8.13
N LYS A 472 20.08 2.83 -8.87
CA LYS A 472 18.97 3.59 -8.30
C LYS A 472 18.16 2.78 -7.28
N ARG A 473 17.92 1.51 -7.58
CA ARG A 473 17.23 0.60 -6.66
C ARG A 473 17.99 0.45 -5.33
N THR A 474 19.30 0.26 -5.41
CA THR A 474 20.15 0.06 -4.21
C THR A 474 20.37 1.35 -3.45
N LYS A 475 20.50 2.49 -4.12
CA LYS A 475 20.59 3.80 -3.45
C LYS A 475 19.35 4.12 -2.62
N ALA A 476 18.19 3.60 -2.97
CA ALA A 476 16.99 3.75 -2.16
C ALA A 476 17.06 2.95 -0.84
N LEU A 477 17.84 1.86 -0.79
CA LEU A 477 18.17 1.16 0.46
C LEU A 477 19.18 1.96 1.29
N ASN A 478 20.23 2.50 0.65
CA ASN A 478 21.33 3.18 1.33
C ASN A 478 20.97 4.62 1.77
N LYS A 479 20.10 5.34 1.06
CA LYS A 479 19.57 6.64 1.55
C LYS A 479 18.83 6.52 2.85
N VAL A 480 18.37 5.32 3.14
CA VAL A 480 17.78 4.93 4.40
C VAL A 480 18.85 4.80 5.49
N GLU A 481 20.09 4.41 5.14
CA GLU A 481 21.23 4.25 6.07
C GLU A 481 21.98 5.57 6.34
N GLU A 482 21.99 6.53 5.40
CA GLU A 482 22.76 7.79 5.53
C GLU A 482 22.03 8.90 6.32
N HIS A 483 20.70 8.88 6.37
CA HIS A 483 19.94 9.89 7.15
C HIS A 483 20.06 9.70 8.67
N ASP A 484 20.43 8.52 9.16
CA ASP A 484 20.62 8.26 10.59
C ASP A 484 21.99 8.72 11.11
N ASN A 485 23.01 8.80 10.26
CA ASN A 485 24.34 9.28 10.66
C ASN A 485 24.45 10.82 10.74
N SER A 486 23.43 11.56 10.31
CA SER A 486 23.40 13.03 10.40
C SER A 486 22.52 13.57 11.54
N SER A 487 21.94 12.68 12.36
CA SER A 487 21.06 13.03 13.49
C SER A 487 21.57 12.49 14.84
N SER A 488 22.83 12.07 14.92
CA SER A 488 23.51 11.72 16.18
C SER A 488 24.54 12.78 16.55
#